data_f5629a6e199dd4b2b0390dce00102bad
#
_entry.id   f5629a6e199dd4b2b0390dce00102bad
#
_cell.length_a   1.000
_cell.length_b   1.000
_cell.length_c   1.000
_cell.angle_alpha   90.00
_cell.angle_beta   90.00
_cell.angle_gamma   90.00
#
_symmetry.space_group_name_H-M   'P 1'
#
loop_
_entity.id
_entity.type
_entity.pdbx_description
1 polymer ?
#
loop_
_entity_poly.entity_id
_entity_poly.type
_entity_poly.pdbx_seq_one_letter_code
_entity_poly.pdbx_strand_id
1 'polypeptide(L)'
;SDARFNVQPGDVVEVTSPFGHSYQLTYEGLSVSIGRGERNLLWQAIATVSVSQDGVPKGILIPEKRQYTNRNTQPMTEVDIRSTLREDLYLILSATNDIQGALANDPGAQGIDLQVLIKPLVNWIWIGCILLSLGTVIALWPSVDLRRTAEVATVEPAEPALAGAD
;
A
#
# COMPACT_ATOMS: atom_id res chain seq x y z
N SER A 1 11.83 0.85 7.76
CA SER A 1 13.17 1.19 7.24
C SER A 1 13.03 2.18 6.11
N ASP A 2 13.89 3.19 6.08
CA ASP A 2 14.04 4.15 5.00
C ASP A 2 15.53 4.20 4.66
N ALA A 3 15.88 3.91 3.41
CA ALA A 3 17.25 3.90 2.94
C ALA A 3 17.35 4.54 1.55
N ARG A 4 18.44 5.24 1.27
CA ARG A 4 18.73 5.84 -0.02
C ARG A 4 20.05 5.33 -0.55
N PHE A 5 20.07 5.03 -1.83
CA PHE A 5 21.21 4.46 -2.51
C PHE A 5 21.42 5.17 -3.83
N ASN A 6 22.67 5.53 -4.13
CA ASN A 6 23.07 5.89 -5.49
C ASN A 6 23.53 4.62 -6.18
N VAL A 7 22.87 4.24 -7.26
CA VAL A 7 23.09 2.94 -7.94
C VAL A 7 23.32 3.12 -9.43
N GLN A 8 24.15 2.23 -9.96
CA GLN A 8 24.40 2.07 -11.39
C GLN A 8 23.74 0.78 -11.91
N PRO A 9 23.49 0.65 -13.21
CA PRO A 9 22.96 -0.59 -13.78
C PRO A 9 23.82 -1.81 -13.43
N GLY A 10 23.20 -2.83 -12.90
CA GLY A 10 23.84 -4.04 -12.39
C GLY A 10 24.12 -4.04 -10.88
N ASP A 11 24.01 -2.90 -10.21
CA ASP A 11 24.20 -2.86 -8.76
C ASP A 11 23.07 -3.59 -8.02
N VAL A 12 23.48 -4.28 -6.94
CA VAL A 12 22.57 -4.98 -6.04
C VAL A 12 22.61 -4.30 -4.69
N VAL A 13 21.44 -3.90 -4.22
CA VAL A 13 21.25 -3.27 -2.91
C VAL A 13 20.48 -4.24 -2.02
N GLU A 14 20.94 -4.41 -0.80
CA GLU A 14 20.27 -5.23 0.20
C GLU A 14 19.67 -4.37 1.30
N VAL A 15 18.38 -4.62 1.60
CA VAL A 15 17.64 -3.91 2.65
C VAL A 15 16.92 -4.93 3.53
N THR A 16 17.13 -4.83 4.84
CA THR A 16 16.48 -5.72 5.80
C THR A 16 15.18 -5.08 6.30
N SER A 17 14.11 -5.85 6.26
CA SER A 17 12.82 -5.44 6.79
C SER A 17 12.79 -5.47 8.33
N PRO A 18 11.85 -4.74 8.98
CA PRO A 18 11.62 -4.84 10.42
C PRO A 18 11.27 -6.24 10.92
N PHE A 19 10.80 -7.11 10.05
CA PHE A 19 10.49 -8.52 10.36
C PHE A 19 11.64 -9.48 10.09
N GLY A 20 12.82 -8.97 9.70
CA GLY A 20 14.00 -9.77 9.48
C GLY A 20 14.12 -10.39 8.08
N HIS A 21 13.22 -10.05 7.14
CA HIS A 21 13.34 -10.47 5.74
C HIS A 21 14.40 -9.64 5.03
N SER A 22 15.23 -10.30 4.22
CA SER A 22 16.21 -9.63 3.36
C SER A 22 15.64 -9.41 1.97
N TYR A 23 15.59 -8.15 1.54
CA TYR A 23 15.24 -7.75 0.18
C TYR A 23 16.51 -7.43 -0.59
N GLN A 24 16.71 -8.09 -1.71
CA GLN A 24 17.76 -7.79 -2.68
C GLN A 24 17.12 -7.12 -3.88
N LEU A 25 17.57 -5.91 -4.17
CA LEU A 25 17.10 -5.05 -5.24
C LEU A 25 18.20 -4.93 -6.28
N THR A 26 18.01 -5.49 -7.46
CA THR A 26 18.96 -5.38 -8.57
C THR A 26 18.48 -4.32 -9.52
N TYR A 27 19.22 -3.23 -9.64
CA TYR A 27 18.92 -2.19 -10.60
C TYR A 27 19.39 -2.61 -12.00
N GLU A 28 18.44 -2.73 -12.94
CA GLU A 28 18.73 -3.21 -14.30
C GLU A 28 19.05 -2.09 -15.27
N GLY A 29 18.40 -0.90 -15.10
CA GLY A 29 18.67 0.23 -15.95
C GLY A 29 17.58 1.29 -15.96
N LEU A 30 17.86 2.41 -16.62
CA LEU A 30 17.00 3.56 -16.80
C LEU A 30 16.57 3.71 -18.26
N SER A 31 15.27 3.82 -18.48
CA SER A 31 14.73 4.21 -19.77
C SER A 31 14.19 5.62 -19.68
N VAL A 32 14.72 6.53 -20.51
CA VAL A 32 14.25 7.92 -20.56
C VAL A 32 13.63 8.19 -21.92
N SER A 33 12.45 8.78 -21.94
CA SER A 33 11.76 9.16 -23.16
C SER A 33 11.25 10.60 -23.09
N ILE A 34 11.25 11.28 -24.25
CA ILE A 34 10.63 12.60 -24.41
C ILE A 34 9.14 12.37 -24.67
N GLY A 35 8.29 13.18 -24.05
CA GLY A 35 6.84 13.06 -24.18
C GLY A 35 6.34 13.27 -25.59
N ARG A 36 6.11 12.15 -26.28
CA ARG A 36 5.52 12.11 -27.64
C ARG A 36 4.07 11.65 -27.54
N GLY A 37 3.15 12.51 -27.10
CA GLY A 37 1.72 12.14 -27.13
C GLY A 37 0.89 12.56 -25.94
N GLU A 38 1.46 12.80 -24.79
CA GLU A 38 0.77 13.45 -23.69
C GLU A 38 0.97 14.96 -23.75
N ARG A 39 -0.14 15.71 -23.69
CA ARG A 39 -0.07 17.18 -23.65
C ARG A 39 0.72 17.59 -22.41
N ASN A 40 1.82 18.33 -22.64
CA ASN A 40 2.67 18.90 -21.59
C ASN A 40 3.68 17.97 -20.90
N LEU A 41 3.86 16.73 -21.31
CA LEU A 41 4.95 15.89 -20.82
C LEU A 41 6.27 16.29 -21.50
N LEU A 42 7.27 16.71 -20.72
CA LEU A 42 8.60 17.02 -21.23
C LEU A 42 9.43 15.73 -21.37
N TRP A 43 9.53 14.98 -20.30
CA TRP A 43 10.25 13.72 -20.27
C TRP A 43 9.69 12.79 -19.19
N GLN A 44 9.92 11.52 -19.38
CA GLN A 44 9.61 10.44 -18.45
C GLN A 44 10.85 9.57 -18.29
N ALA A 45 11.21 9.30 -17.05
CA ALA A 45 12.28 8.39 -16.69
C ALA A 45 11.69 7.19 -15.94
N ILE A 46 12.00 6.00 -16.41
CA ILE A 46 11.50 4.72 -15.87
C ILE A 46 12.70 3.91 -15.45
N ALA A 47 12.80 3.58 -14.17
CA ALA A 47 13.82 2.67 -13.68
C ALA A 47 13.24 1.24 -13.60
N THR A 48 14.04 0.24 -13.95
CA THR A 48 13.68 -1.17 -13.83
C THR A 48 14.50 -1.80 -12.73
N VAL A 49 13.81 -2.35 -11.72
CA VAL A 49 14.44 -2.95 -10.54
C VAL A 49 13.86 -4.32 -10.27
N SER A 50 14.68 -5.36 -10.37
CA SER A 50 14.31 -6.71 -9.97
C SER A 50 14.37 -6.87 -8.46
N VAL A 51 13.34 -7.48 -7.89
CA VAL A 51 13.20 -7.69 -6.44
C VAL A 51 13.23 -9.17 -6.11
N SER A 52 14.09 -9.55 -5.18
CA SER A 52 14.04 -10.85 -4.52
C SER A 52 13.92 -10.66 -3.00
N GLN A 53 13.26 -11.60 -2.33
CA GLN A 53 13.10 -11.65 -0.88
C GLN A 53 13.57 -12.99 -0.38
N ASP A 54 14.53 -12.98 0.53
CA ASP A 54 15.13 -14.20 1.09
C ASP A 54 15.61 -15.19 -0.01
N GLY A 55 16.18 -14.65 -1.09
CA GLY A 55 16.66 -15.41 -2.25
C GLY A 55 15.57 -15.86 -3.23
N VAL A 56 14.30 -15.56 -2.97
CA VAL A 56 13.18 -15.92 -3.86
C VAL A 56 12.80 -14.71 -4.71
N PRO A 57 12.81 -14.81 -6.05
CA PRO A 57 12.38 -13.72 -6.91
C PRO A 57 10.91 -13.38 -6.67
N LYS A 58 10.62 -12.08 -6.55
CA LYS A 58 9.30 -11.55 -6.23
C LYS A 58 8.70 -10.71 -7.37
N GLY A 59 9.46 -10.44 -8.40
CA GLY A 59 9.04 -9.67 -9.56
C GLY A 59 9.89 -8.45 -9.80
N ILE A 60 9.40 -7.58 -10.66
CA ILE A 60 10.05 -6.34 -11.09
C ILE A 60 9.21 -5.17 -10.60
N LEU A 61 9.86 -4.14 -10.07
CA LEU A 61 9.27 -2.85 -9.76
C LEU A 61 9.77 -1.81 -10.75
N ILE A 62 8.88 -0.88 -11.10
CA ILE A 62 9.10 0.08 -12.18
C ILE A 62 8.77 1.49 -11.67
N PRO A 63 9.56 2.07 -10.73
CA PRO A 63 9.34 3.43 -10.29
C PRO A 63 9.63 4.42 -11.42
N GLU A 64 8.79 5.46 -11.51
CA GLU A 64 8.84 6.44 -12.58
C GLU A 64 9.01 7.86 -12.06
N LYS A 65 9.59 8.70 -12.90
CA LYS A 65 9.67 10.13 -12.68
C LYS A 65 9.29 10.88 -13.96
N ARG A 66 8.34 11.80 -13.82
CA ARG A 66 7.80 12.57 -14.96
C ARG A 66 7.96 14.07 -14.73
N GLN A 67 8.30 14.78 -15.79
CA GLN A 67 8.37 16.23 -15.83
C GLN A 67 7.36 16.78 -16.83
N TYR A 68 6.55 17.75 -16.38
CA TYR A 68 5.56 18.42 -17.22
C TYR A 68 5.94 19.88 -17.49
N THR A 69 5.49 20.43 -18.63
CA THR A 69 5.79 21.81 -19.05
C THR A 69 5.05 22.88 -18.24
N ASN A 70 4.12 22.48 -17.38
CA ASN A 70 3.24 23.42 -16.70
C ASN A 70 3.93 24.13 -15.52
N ARG A 71 3.58 25.34 -15.26
CA ARG A 71 4.26 26.45 -14.58
C ARG A 71 4.80 26.25 -13.15
N ASN A 72 4.65 25.12 -12.54
CA ASN A 72 5.22 24.84 -11.21
C ASN A 72 5.92 23.49 -11.23
N THR A 73 7.02 23.48 -11.92
CA THR A 73 7.69 22.30 -12.46
C THR A 73 8.57 21.58 -11.45
N GLN A 74 7.98 21.07 -10.40
CA GLN A 74 8.64 19.97 -9.70
C GLN A 74 8.32 18.66 -10.43
N PRO A 75 9.33 17.81 -10.68
CA PRO A 75 9.11 16.49 -11.26
C PRO A 75 8.15 15.69 -10.39
N MET A 76 7.14 15.09 -11.00
CA MET A 76 6.25 14.15 -10.30
C MET A 76 6.95 12.80 -10.21
N THR A 77 6.99 12.24 -9.02
CA THR A 77 7.55 10.91 -8.77
C THR A 77 6.40 9.93 -8.61
N GLU A 78 6.35 8.91 -9.44
CA GLU A 78 5.44 7.79 -9.30
C GLU A 78 6.18 6.64 -8.60
N VAL A 79 5.62 6.26 -7.46
CA VAL A 79 6.18 5.22 -6.60
C VAL A 79 5.61 3.89 -7.02
N ASP A 80 6.46 2.89 -7.20
CA ASP A 80 5.97 1.53 -7.35
C ASP A 80 5.96 0.82 -5.99
N ILE A 81 4.87 0.10 -5.72
CA ILE A 81 4.57 -0.46 -4.41
C ILE A 81 4.29 -1.95 -4.54
N ARG A 82 5.08 -2.74 -3.85
CA ARG A 82 4.79 -4.14 -3.65
C ARG A 82 4.14 -4.34 -2.28
N SER A 83 2.83 -4.57 -2.27
CA SER A 83 2.07 -4.79 -1.05
C SER A 83 1.96 -6.27 -0.70
N THR A 84 2.17 -6.58 0.59
CA THR A 84 1.91 -7.88 1.20
C THR A 84 1.10 -7.70 2.48
N LEU A 85 0.56 -8.78 3.04
CA LEU A 85 -0.20 -8.69 4.31
C LEU A 85 0.63 -8.23 5.50
N ARG A 86 1.96 -8.39 5.45
CA ARG A 86 2.86 -8.06 6.57
C ARG A 86 3.56 -6.74 6.41
N GLU A 87 3.96 -6.41 5.16
CA GLU A 87 4.76 -5.23 4.88
C GLU A 87 4.59 -4.79 3.44
N ASP A 88 4.74 -3.51 3.20
CA ASP A 88 4.73 -2.89 1.88
C ASP A 88 6.12 -2.36 1.58
N LEU A 89 6.65 -2.75 0.43
CA LEU A 89 7.91 -2.26 -0.12
C LEU A 89 7.59 -1.15 -1.13
N TYR A 90 8.03 0.06 -0.82
CA TYR A 90 7.93 1.24 -1.68
C TYR A 90 9.27 1.48 -2.34
N LEU A 91 9.26 1.62 -3.64
CA LEU A 91 10.43 1.95 -4.42
C LEU A 91 10.22 3.31 -5.10
N ILE A 92 11.13 4.25 -4.86
CA ILE A 92 11.00 5.64 -5.29
C ILE A 92 12.22 6.03 -6.08
N LEU A 93 12.03 6.51 -7.31
CA LEU A 93 13.06 7.14 -8.11
C LEU A 93 13.25 8.60 -7.64
N SER A 94 14.20 8.86 -6.74
CA SER A 94 14.39 10.16 -6.12
C SER A 94 15.05 11.16 -7.06
N ALA A 95 16.11 10.75 -7.75
CA ALA A 95 16.81 11.56 -8.74
C ALA A 95 17.40 10.71 -9.85
N THR A 96 17.66 11.34 -10.98
CA THR A 96 18.45 10.81 -12.09
C THR A 96 19.69 11.68 -12.22
N ASN A 97 20.87 11.08 -12.33
CA ASN A 97 22.13 11.81 -12.31
C ASN A 97 22.28 12.70 -13.57
N ASP A 98 21.94 12.16 -14.72
CA ASP A 98 22.01 12.89 -16.00
C ASP A 98 20.89 12.43 -16.95
N ILE A 99 19.84 13.25 -17.07
CA ILE A 99 18.72 12.96 -17.98
C ILE A 99 19.13 13.11 -19.45
N GLN A 100 20.00 14.06 -19.77
CA GLN A 100 20.39 14.31 -21.15
C GLN A 100 21.28 13.18 -21.69
N GLY A 101 22.24 12.74 -20.89
CA GLY A 101 23.06 11.58 -21.23
C GLY A 101 22.22 10.30 -21.31
N ALA A 102 21.26 10.11 -20.39
CA ALA A 102 20.37 8.97 -20.45
C ALA A 102 19.45 8.97 -21.68
N LEU A 103 19.00 10.14 -22.14
CA LEU A 103 18.29 10.30 -23.43
C LEU A 103 19.15 9.95 -24.63
N ALA A 104 20.46 10.20 -24.55
CA ALA A 104 21.43 9.84 -25.58
C ALA A 104 21.88 8.36 -25.50
N ASN A 105 21.32 7.57 -24.56
CA ASN A 105 21.71 6.21 -24.24
C ASN A 105 23.18 6.08 -23.80
N ASP A 106 23.71 7.10 -23.12
CA ASP A 106 25.04 7.05 -22.54
C ASP A 106 25.03 6.09 -21.32
N PRO A 107 25.81 5.01 -21.34
CA PRO A 107 25.86 4.08 -20.21
C PRO A 107 26.31 4.72 -18.89
N GLY A 108 27.14 5.78 -18.97
CA GLY A 108 27.61 6.52 -17.79
C GLY A 108 26.53 7.39 -17.14
N ALA A 109 25.47 7.71 -17.87
CA ALA A 109 24.38 8.59 -17.44
C ALA A 109 23.19 7.84 -16.79
N GLN A 110 23.27 6.52 -16.65
CA GLN A 110 22.17 5.69 -16.14
C GLN A 110 22.14 5.57 -14.61
N GLY A 111 23.02 6.28 -13.90
CA GLY A 111 23.00 6.33 -12.45
C GLY A 111 21.77 7.03 -11.90
N ILE A 112 21.20 6.46 -10.84
CA ILE A 112 19.99 6.98 -10.16
C ILE A 112 20.16 7.00 -8.66
N ASP A 113 19.38 7.89 -8.01
CA ASP A 113 19.15 7.83 -6.58
C ASP A 113 17.84 7.09 -6.31
N LEU A 114 17.98 5.91 -5.75
CA LEU A 114 16.86 5.05 -5.38
C LEU A 114 16.58 5.16 -3.90
N GLN A 115 15.33 5.45 -3.54
CA GLN A 115 14.88 5.40 -2.15
C GLN A 115 13.98 4.20 -1.95
N VAL A 116 14.29 3.44 -0.92
CA VAL A 116 13.58 2.21 -0.54
C VAL A 116 12.94 2.42 0.82
N LEU A 117 11.62 2.29 0.89
CA LEU A 117 10.90 2.34 2.16
C LEU A 117 10.17 1.02 2.39
N ILE A 118 10.37 0.44 3.57
CA ILE A 118 9.60 -0.72 4.02
C ILE A 118 8.70 -0.28 5.16
N LYS A 119 7.38 -0.34 4.93
CA LYS A 119 6.36 0.00 5.92
C LYS A 119 5.64 -1.25 6.39
N PRO A 120 5.76 -1.61 7.68
CA PRO A 120 5.08 -2.78 8.21
C PRO A 120 3.60 -2.48 8.46
N LEU A 121 2.77 -3.52 8.33
CA LEU A 121 1.39 -3.58 8.82
C LEU A 121 0.41 -2.55 8.24
N VAL A 122 0.68 -1.93 7.10
CA VAL A 122 -0.25 -0.96 6.48
C VAL A 122 -1.60 -1.62 6.17
N ASN A 123 -1.59 -2.86 5.69
CA ASN A 123 -2.80 -3.61 5.37
C ASN A 123 -3.66 -3.95 6.60
N TRP A 124 -3.09 -3.98 7.81
CA TRP A 124 -3.84 -4.23 9.05
C TRP A 124 -4.78 -3.08 9.42
N ILE A 125 -4.51 -1.87 8.94
CA ILE A 125 -5.42 -0.72 9.10
C ILE A 125 -6.74 -1.01 8.40
N TRP A 126 -6.69 -1.55 7.18
CA TRP A 126 -7.88 -1.91 6.42
C TRP A 126 -8.65 -3.07 7.06
N ILE A 127 -7.94 -4.09 7.56
CA ILE A 127 -8.53 -5.19 8.31
C ILE A 127 -9.23 -4.66 9.56
N GLY A 128 -8.59 -3.76 10.31
CA GLY A 128 -9.18 -3.10 11.47
C GLY A 128 -10.44 -2.30 11.13
N CYS A 129 -10.45 -1.54 10.05
CA CYS A 129 -11.62 -0.81 9.58
C CYS A 129 -12.79 -1.74 9.23
N ILE A 130 -12.51 -2.86 8.57
CA ILE A 130 -13.54 -3.87 8.22
C ILE A 130 -14.13 -4.48 9.48
N LEU A 131 -13.29 -4.90 10.44
CA LEU A 131 -13.73 -5.49 11.71
C LEU A 131 -14.56 -4.50 12.53
N LEU A 132 -14.17 -3.23 12.57
CA LEU A 132 -14.91 -2.18 13.27
C LEU A 132 -16.28 -1.94 12.62
N SER A 133 -16.34 -1.89 11.29
CA SER A 133 -17.59 -1.74 10.55
C SER A 133 -18.51 -2.93 10.78
N LEU A 134 -17.97 -4.15 10.76
CA LEU A 134 -18.73 -5.38 11.01
C LEU A 134 -19.26 -5.40 12.45
N GLY A 135 -18.43 -5.03 13.43
CA GLY A 135 -18.83 -4.92 14.84
C GLY A 135 -19.95 -3.91 15.04
N THR A 136 -19.89 -2.77 14.33
CA THR A 136 -20.96 -1.75 14.37
C THR A 136 -22.27 -2.31 13.81
N VAL A 137 -22.23 -3.00 12.68
CA VAL A 137 -23.42 -3.64 12.10
C VAL A 137 -24.04 -4.66 13.05
N ILE A 138 -23.22 -5.49 13.69
CA ILE A 138 -23.68 -6.48 14.67
C ILE A 138 -24.29 -5.78 15.90
N ALA A 139 -23.66 -4.73 16.41
CA ALA A 139 -24.15 -3.98 17.57
C ALA A 139 -25.48 -3.25 17.29
N LEU A 140 -25.69 -2.79 16.06
CA LEU A 140 -26.93 -2.14 15.61
C LEU A 140 -28.00 -3.14 15.18
N TRP A 141 -27.67 -4.43 15.11
CA TRP A 141 -28.64 -5.45 14.75
C TRP A 141 -29.73 -5.50 15.81
N PRO A 142 -31.03 -5.36 15.44
CA PRO A 142 -32.11 -5.36 16.42
C PRO A 142 -32.14 -6.69 17.15
N SER A 143 -31.79 -6.66 18.44
CA SER A 143 -31.99 -7.80 19.31
C SER A 143 -33.50 -7.99 19.51
N VAL A 144 -34.03 -9.07 18.96
CA VAL A 144 -35.39 -9.49 19.26
C VAL A 144 -35.42 -9.87 20.74
N ASP A 145 -36.07 -9.04 21.55
CA ASP A 145 -36.24 -9.25 23.00
C ASP A 145 -37.11 -10.50 23.22
N LEU A 146 -36.50 -11.67 23.18
CA LEU A 146 -37.12 -12.93 23.53
C LEU A 146 -37.55 -13.01 25.03
N ARG A 147 -37.13 -12.03 25.84
CA ARG A 147 -37.52 -11.93 27.25
C ARG A 147 -38.95 -11.41 27.48
N ARG A 148 -39.51 -10.63 26.55
CA ARG A 148 -40.89 -10.08 26.73
C ARG A 148 -41.98 -11.13 26.57
N THR A 149 -41.74 -12.24 25.90
CA THR A 149 -42.77 -13.28 25.70
C THR A 149 -42.92 -14.23 26.89
N ALA A 150 -41.93 -14.32 27.78
CA ALA A 150 -41.99 -15.19 28.95
C ALA A 150 -42.72 -14.56 30.14
N GLU A 151 -42.76 -13.23 30.24
CA GLU A 151 -43.38 -12.54 31.39
C GLU A 151 -44.91 -12.36 31.24
N VAL A 152 -45.42 -12.44 30.04
CA VAL A 152 -46.90 -12.35 29.77
C VAL A 152 -47.58 -13.70 30.00
N ALA A 153 -46.85 -14.82 30.04
CA ALA A 153 -47.41 -16.15 30.20
C ALA A 153 -47.65 -16.57 31.67
N THR A 154 -47.22 -15.78 32.66
CA THR A 154 -47.32 -16.11 34.10
C THR A 154 -48.33 -15.31 34.89
N VAL A 155 -49.14 -14.45 34.22
CA VAL A 155 -50.27 -13.83 34.89
C VAL A 155 -51.48 -14.77 34.79
N GLU A 156 -51.54 -15.74 35.66
CA GLU A 156 -52.69 -16.58 35.89
C GLU A 156 -53.83 -15.70 36.44
N PRO A 157 -55.04 -15.72 35.85
CA PRO A 157 -56.15 -14.95 36.37
C PRO A 157 -56.56 -15.49 37.72
N ALA A 158 -56.53 -14.64 38.73
CA ALA A 158 -57.06 -14.96 40.05
C ALA A 158 -58.53 -15.34 39.93
N GLU A 159 -58.83 -16.53 40.35
CA GLU A 159 -60.18 -17.09 40.51
C GLU A 159 -61.01 -16.21 41.46
N PRO A 160 -62.22 -15.76 41.12
CA PRO A 160 -63.05 -14.99 42.05
C PRO A 160 -63.57 -15.90 43.16
N ALA A 161 -63.17 -15.61 44.41
CA ALA A 161 -63.71 -16.25 45.59
C ALA A 161 -65.22 -15.99 45.66
N LEU A 162 -66.00 -17.04 45.50
CA LEU A 162 -67.41 -17.09 45.80
C LEU A 162 -67.59 -16.87 47.30
N ALA A 163 -68.07 -15.69 47.70
CA ALA A 163 -68.60 -15.44 49.03
C ALA A 163 -69.94 -16.17 49.15
N GLY A 164 -69.94 -17.26 49.91
CA GLY A 164 -71.18 -17.93 50.28
C GLY A 164 -72.01 -17.05 51.21
N ALA A 165 -73.26 -17.01 50.88
CA ALA A 165 -74.29 -16.46 51.68
C ALA A 165 -74.58 -17.37 52.92
N ASP A 166 -74.79 -16.72 54.01
CA ASP A 166 -75.86 -17.08 54.99
C ASP A 166 -76.21 -15.84 55.77
#